data_fa5cc80913426a9b56d8db626c92ed70
#
_entry.id   fa5cc80913426a9b56d8db626c92ed70
#
_cell.length_a   1.000
_cell.length_b   1.000
_cell.length_c   1.000
_cell.angle_alpha   90.00
_cell.angle_beta   90.00
_cell.angle_gamma   90.00
#
_symmetry.space_group_name_H-M   'P 1'
#
loop_
_entity.id
_entity.type
_entity.pdbx_description
1 polymer ?
#
loop_
_entity_poly.entity_id
_entity_poly.type
_entity_poly.pdbx_seq_one_letter_code
_entity_poly.pdbx_strand_id
1 'polypeptide(L)'
;MNLDLSAKHCDLAYWFSSVAQGTLRDRARTGHTEAEVTPEHMRTDGPLRDAQILELGCRSVAEEQGTRVLAYYVAHATGTAEMDFFATQLMDEARHSMVFRNHLVEMGVPADDLHSTIAGLSTDYKRDVLDPILGFALQAVRDEGDFIGGVAVFTIIIEGVLAPAAELSERKWSLIDPAASAIARGAAIDEIRHLTVGSSIVREHLLAKPDYRPRLMDIIKRGRKLWDEIPDKKYILEREHLFQEGMHQHADIIGDYEVWPGQRLLETTAEERYATAERWTDKMAAARLAYMGLEEAVEILRLT
;
A
#
# COMPACT_ATOMS: atom_id res chain seq x y z
N MET A 1 2.53 19.21 11.84
CA MET A 1 2.61 18.28 12.98
C MET A 1 3.90 17.50 12.81
N ASN A 2 4.88 17.69 13.68
CA ASN A 2 6.11 16.89 13.64
C ASN A 2 5.79 15.53 14.28
N LEU A 3 5.47 14.55 13.48
CA LEU A 3 5.33 13.18 13.95
C LEU A 3 6.73 12.56 14.00
N ASP A 4 7.44 12.78 15.10
CA ASP A 4 8.69 12.07 15.39
C ASP A 4 8.36 10.65 15.87
N LEU A 5 7.79 9.84 14.96
CA LEU A 5 7.58 8.42 15.20
C LEU A 5 8.90 7.68 14.87
N SER A 6 9.42 6.97 15.85
CA SER A 6 10.58 6.09 15.68
C SER A 6 10.20 4.66 16.06
N ALA A 7 11.05 3.68 15.75
CA ALA A 7 10.84 2.30 16.14
C ALA A 7 10.64 2.14 17.66
N LYS A 8 11.31 2.96 18.49
CA LYS A 8 11.17 2.95 19.95
C LYS A 8 9.80 3.43 20.45
N HIS A 9 9.11 4.27 19.68
CA HIS A 9 7.78 4.79 20.02
C HIS A 9 6.66 3.92 19.44
N CYS A 10 6.95 3.14 18.41
CA CYS A 10 5.99 2.27 17.73
C CYS A 10 6.29 0.78 18.00
N ASP A 11 6.55 0.44 19.25
CA ASP A 11 6.79 -0.90 19.74
C ASP A 11 5.50 -1.73 19.87
N LEU A 12 5.62 -2.97 20.34
CA LEU A 12 4.49 -3.84 20.62
C LEU A 12 3.48 -3.24 21.62
N ALA A 13 3.96 -2.53 22.64
CA ALA A 13 3.06 -1.90 23.63
C ALA A 13 2.20 -0.80 23.00
N TYR A 14 2.79 0.03 22.13
CA TYR A 14 2.05 1.01 21.33
C TYR A 14 1.03 0.32 20.43
N TRP A 15 1.42 -0.75 19.75
CA TRP A 15 0.51 -1.46 18.85
C TRP A 15 -0.71 -2.02 19.62
N PHE A 16 -0.49 -2.69 20.74
CA PHE A 16 -1.58 -3.24 21.56
C PHE A 16 -2.50 -2.16 22.14
N SER A 17 -1.97 -1.00 22.54
CA SER A 17 -2.76 0.05 23.19
C SER A 17 -3.43 1.01 22.21
N SER A 18 -2.70 1.44 21.17
CA SER A 18 -3.14 2.51 20.26
C SER A 18 -3.71 1.98 18.96
N VAL A 19 -3.15 0.89 18.41
CA VAL A 19 -3.64 0.29 17.16
C VAL A 19 -4.76 -0.70 17.49
N ALA A 20 -4.49 -1.79 18.20
CA ALA A 20 -5.45 -2.86 18.43
C ALA A 20 -6.69 -2.40 19.23
N GLN A 21 -6.51 -1.57 20.27
CA GLN A 21 -7.61 -1.07 21.11
C GLN A 21 -8.18 0.27 20.64
N GLY A 22 -7.48 0.97 19.76
CA GLY A 22 -7.86 2.25 19.19
C GLY A 22 -8.42 2.12 17.78
N THR A 23 -7.57 2.22 16.78
CA THR A 23 -7.98 2.28 15.36
C THR A 23 -8.64 1.01 14.86
N LEU A 24 -8.29 -0.18 15.40
CA LEU A 24 -8.85 -1.46 14.99
C LEU A 24 -10.07 -1.89 15.79
N ARG A 25 -10.48 -1.11 16.81
CA ARG A 25 -11.63 -1.46 17.62
C ARG A 25 -12.88 -1.60 16.76
N ASP A 26 -13.60 -2.71 16.95
CA ASP A 26 -14.84 -3.07 16.23
C ASP A 26 -14.69 -3.27 14.70
N ARG A 27 -13.46 -3.20 14.15
CA ARG A 27 -13.14 -3.39 12.72
C ARG A 27 -11.92 -4.28 12.45
N ALA A 28 -11.40 -4.94 13.47
CA ALA A 28 -10.17 -5.74 13.34
C ALA A 28 -10.29 -6.88 12.32
N ARG A 29 -11.48 -7.49 12.19
CA ARG A 29 -11.73 -8.63 11.30
C ARG A 29 -12.25 -8.27 9.92
N THR A 30 -13.07 -7.23 9.83
CA THR A 30 -13.75 -6.80 8.60
C THR A 30 -13.04 -5.62 7.94
N GLY A 31 -12.29 -4.82 8.71
CA GLY A 31 -11.68 -3.58 8.27
C GLY A 31 -12.67 -2.40 8.28
N HIS A 32 -13.96 -2.66 8.49
CA HIS A 32 -15.04 -1.66 8.57
C HIS A 32 -15.97 -1.95 9.75
N THR A 33 -16.84 -1.00 10.10
CA THR A 33 -17.85 -1.16 11.13
C THR A 33 -19.18 -1.68 10.54
N GLU A 34 -20.13 -2.10 11.40
CA GLU A 34 -21.46 -2.53 10.97
C GLU A 34 -22.29 -1.42 10.27
N ALA A 35 -21.90 -0.15 10.46
CA ALA A 35 -22.55 0.98 9.78
C ALA A 35 -22.10 1.15 8.31
N GLU A 36 -20.94 0.63 7.98
CA GLU A 36 -20.33 0.70 6.64
C GLU A 36 -20.67 -0.58 5.87
N VAL A 37 -21.80 -0.57 5.18
CA VAL A 37 -22.36 -1.78 4.52
C VAL A 37 -21.95 -1.85 3.07
N THR A 38 -21.59 -3.05 2.60
CA THR A 38 -21.42 -3.35 1.17
C THR A 38 -22.76 -3.24 0.44
N PRO A 39 -22.94 -2.30 -0.51
CA PRO A 39 -24.22 -2.10 -1.20
C PRO A 39 -24.58 -3.26 -2.14
N GLU A 40 -25.87 -3.39 -2.48
CA GLU A 40 -26.35 -4.47 -3.35
C GLU A 40 -25.76 -4.42 -4.76
N HIS A 41 -25.52 -3.22 -5.31
CA HIS A 41 -24.88 -3.09 -6.63
C HIS A 41 -23.44 -3.62 -6.66
N MET A 42 -22.75 -3.68 -5.51
CA MET A 42 -21.42 -4.30 -5.39
C MET A 42 -21.49 -5.83 -5.26
N ARG A 43 -22.68 -6.40 -5.06
CA ARG A 43 -22.93 -7.84 -5.05
C ARG A 43 -23.49 -8.37 -6.38
N THR A 44 -23.86 -7.46 -7.27
CA THR A 44 -24.41 -7.76 -8.59
C THR A 44 -23.29 -7.73 -9.64
N ASP A 45 -23.29 -8.70 -10.55
CA ASP A 45 -22.30 -8.77 -11.62
C ASP A 45 -22.30 -7.50 -12.48
N GLY A 46 -21.12 -6.97 -12.74
CA GLY A 46 -20.92 -5.76 -13.51
C GLY A 46 -19.51 -5.17 -13.37
N PRO A 47 -19.13 -4.21 -14.23
CA PRO A 47 -17.77 -3.72 -14.33
C PRO A 47 -17.26 -3.04 -13.04
N LEU A 48 -18.17 -2.44 -12.25
CA LEU A 48 -17.80 -1.81 -10.99
C LEU A 48 -17.39 -2.86 -9.94
N ARG A 49 -18.17 -3.92 -9.82
CA ARG A 49 -17.86 -5.07 -8.95
C ARG A 49 -16.58 -5.76 -9.42
N ASP A 50 -16.41 -5.96 -10.73
CA ASP A 50 -15.23 -6.61 -11.30
C ASP A 50 -13.96 -5.79 -11.05
N ALA A 51 -14.04 -4.45 -11.18
CA ALA A 51 -12.95 -3.54 -10.83
C ALA A 51 -12.51 -3.70 -9.36
N GLN A 52 -13.47 -3.80 -8.44
CA GLN A 52 -13.18 -3.94 -7.01
C GLN A 52 -12.62 -5.33 -6.68
N ILE A 53 -13.16 -6.39 -7.27
CA ILE A 53 -12.65 -7.75 -7.11
C ILE A 53 -11.20 -7.83 -7.61
N LEU A 54 -10.89 -7.24 -8.76
CA LEU A 54 -9.53 -7.18 -9.31
C LEU A 54 -8.60 -6.37 -8.38
N GLU A 55 -9.04 -5.20 -7.92
CA GLU A 55 -8.27 -4.35 -7.02
C GLU A 55 -7.94 -5.06 -5.71
N LEU A 56 -8.94 -5.55 -4.99
CA LEU A 56 -8.73 -6.19 -3.69
C LEU A 56 -8.09 -7.57 -3.80
N GLY A 57 -8.35 -8.30 -4.88
CA GLY A 57 -7.67 -9.56 -5.17
C GLY A 57 -6.17 -9.38 -5.30
N CYS A 58 -5.72 -8.44 -6.13
CA CYS A 58 -4.31 -8.12 -6.30
C CYS A 58 -3.68 -7.56 -5.02
N ARG A 59 -4.38 -6.65 -4.31
CA ARG A 59 -3.91 -6.12 -3.03
C ARG A 59 -3.76 -7.21 -1.98
N SER A 60 -4.73 -8.12 -1.85
CA SER A 60 -4.66 -9.20 -0.85
C SER A 60 -3.42 -10.08 -1.04
N VAL A 61 -2.98 -10.28 -2.29
CA VAL A 61 -1.74 -11.02 -2.60
C VAL A 61 -0.50 -10.17 -2.33
N ALA A 62 -0.54 -8.87 -2.64
CA ALA A 62 0.58 -7.97 -2.33
C ALA A 62 0.88 -7.95 -0.83
N GLU A 63 -0.16 -7.78 0.01
CA GLU A 63 -0.03 -7.80 1.47
C GLU A 63 0.44 -9.15 2.01
N GLU A 64 -0.10 -10.27 1.47
CA GLU A 64 0.35 -11.61 1.84
C GLU A 64 1.84 -11.80 1.53
N GLN A 65 2.29 -11.40 0.35
CA GLN A 65 3.69 -11.52 -0.02
C GLN A 65 4.57 -10.54 0.76
N GLY A 66 4.10 -9.31 1.02
CA GLY A 66 4.74 -8.34 1.91
C GLY A 66 4.95 -8.90 3.32
N THR A 67 3.90 -9.52 3.90
CA THR A 67 3.98 -10.22 5.20
C THR A 67 5.12 -11.26 5.22
N ARG A 68 5.25 -12.07 4.16
CA ARG A 68 6.32 -13.10 4.08
C ARG A 68 7.71 -12.48 4.01
N VAL A 69 7.86 -11.37 3.32
CA VAL A 69 9.13 -10.64 3.22
C VAL A 69 9.48 -9.97 4.53
N LEU A 70 8.52 -9.36 5.22
CA LEU A 70 8.72 -8.70 6.52
C LEU A 70 9.21 -9.65 7.61
N ALA A 71 8.92 -10.95 7.51
CA ALA A 71 9.48 -11.93 8.43
C ALA A 71 11.04 -11.94 8.43
N TYR A 72 11.66 -11.62 7.29
CA TYR A 72 13.12 -11.47 7.22
C TYR A 72 13.59 -10.17 7.87
N TYR A 73 12.80 -9.08 7.84
CA TYR A 73 13.11 -7.86 8.56
C TYR A 73 13.10 -8.07 10.07
N VAL A 74 12.11 -8.80 10.58
CA VAL A 74 12.05 -9.21 11.99
C VAL A 74 13.29 -10.04 12.36
N ALA A 75 13.66 -11.03 11.52
CA ALA A 75 14.78 -11.93 11.77
C ALA A 75 16.16 -11.24 11.69
N HIS A 76 16.29 -10.17 10.90
CA HIS A 76 17.56 -9.46 10.67
C HIS A 76 17.61 -8.09 11.35
N ALA A 77 16.58 -7.74 12.13
CA ALA A 77 16.56 -6.47 12.87
C ALA A 77 17.82 -6.33 13.76
N THR A 78 18.40 -5.14 13.76
CA THR A 78 19.66 -4.86 14.46
C THR A 78 19.48 -4.59 15.95
N GLY A 79 18.24 -4.31 16.38
CA GLY A 79 17.86 -4.07 17.76
C GLY A 79 16.43 -4.53 18.05
N THR A 80 16.07 -4.58 19.33
CA THR A 80 14.72 -5.00 19.75
C THR A 80 13.65 -4.00 19.34
N ALA A 81 13.95 -2.70 19.27
CA ALA A 81 12.99 -1.70 18.84
C ALA A 81 12.60 -1.88 17.37
N GLU A 82 13.56 -2.11 16.48
CA GLU A 82 13.32 -2.41 15.07
C GLU A 82 12.61 -3.75 14.90
N MET A 83 13.00 -4.77 15.68
CA MET A 83 12.35 -6.07 15.68
C MET A 83 10.87 -5.95 16.06
N ASP A 84 10.55 -5.26 17.16
CA ASP A 84 9.19 -5.04 17.63
C ASP A 84 8.36 -4.28 16.60
N PHE A 85 8.92 -3.22 16.02
CA PHE A 85 8.27 -2.46 14.97
C PHE A 85 7.94 -3.31 13.75
N PHE A 86 8.90 -4.04 13.19
CA PHE A 86 8.65 -4.88 12.01
C PHE A 86 7.73 -6.07 12.32
N ALA A 87 7.69 -6.57 13.56
CA ALA A 87 6.70 -7.56 13.98
C ALA A 87 5.28 -6.98 13.97
N THR A 88 5.09 -5.70 14.38
CA THR A 88 3.78 -5.04 14.28
C THR A 88 3.39 -4.74 12.85
N GLN A 89 4.33 -4.29 12.00
CA GLN A 89 4.08 -4.08 10.58
C GLN A 89 3.66 -5.37 9.88
N LEU A 90 4.37 -6.48 10.14
CA LEU A 90 4.01 -7.80 9.63
C LEU A 90 2.56 -8.20 10.01
N MET A 91 2.14 -7.91 11.25
CA MET A 91 0.76 -8.16 11.69
C MET A 91 -0.26 -7.29 10.93
N ASP A 92 0.06 -6.04 10.68
CA ASP A 92 -0.81 -5.14 9.93
C ASP A 92 -0.99 -5.63 8.49
N GLU A 93 0.09 -5.99 7.78
CA GLU A 93 0.00 -6.51 6.40
C GLU A 93 -0.77 -7.83 6.33
N ALA A 94 -0.54 -8.75 7.30
CA ALA A 94 -1.32 -9.97 7.38
C ALA A 94 -2.82 -9.68 7.59
N ARG A 95 -3.15 -8.66 8.39
CA ARG A 95 -4.52 -8.20 8.60
C ARG A 95 -5.09 -7.53 7.35
N HIS A 96 -4.33 -6.66 6.66
CA HIS A 96 -4.76 -6.04 5.40
C HIS A 96 -5.14 -7.10 4.38
N SER A 97 -4.28 -8.11 4.18
CA SER A 97 -4.58 -9.24 3.31
C SER A 97 -5.88 -9.97 3.72
N MET A 98 -6.11 -10.18 5.02
CA MET A 98 -7.32 -10.83 5.53
C MET A 98 -8.57 -9.99 5.26
N VAL A 99 -8.57 -8.70 5.57
CA VAL A 99 -9.76 -7.85 5.41
C VAL A 99 -10.12 -7.64 3.94
N PHE A 100 -9.13 -7.54 3.04
CA PHE A 100 -9.39 -7.51 1.60
C PHE A 100 -10.09 -8.79 1.12
N ARG A 101 -9.60 -9.96 1.53
CA ARG A 101 -10.25 -11.25 1.22
C ARG A 101 -11.66 -11.36 1.79
N ASN A 102 -11.88 -10.91 3.02
CA ASN A 102 -13.19 -10.94 3.65
C ASN A 102 -14.18 -10.08 2.88
N HIS A 103 -13.76 -8.91 2.42
CA HIS A 103 -14.62 -8.01 1.64
C HIS A 103 -15.02 -8.63 0.29
N LEU A 104 -14.14 -9.38 -0.36
CA LEU A 104 -14.51 -10.13 -1.57
C LEU A 104 -15.66 -11.11 -1.32
N VAL A 105 -15.67 -11.76 -0.14
CA VAL A 105 -16.79 -12.63 0.26
C VAL A 105 -18.07 -11.81 0.50
N GLU A 106 -17.99 -10.65 1.12
CA GLU A 106 -19.11 -9.73 1.31
C GLU A 106 -19.70 -9.25 -0.02
N MET A 107 -18.87 -9.11 -1.05
CA MET A 107 -19.27 -8.79 -2.43
C MET A 107 -19.84 -10.00 -3.19
N GLY A 108 -20.00 -11.17 -2.54
CA GLY A 108 -20.61 -12.35 -3.10
C GLY A 108 -19.65 -13.30 -3.82
N VAL A 109 -18.34 -13.17 -3.66
CA VAL A 109 -17.41 -14.23 -4.09
C VAL A 109 -17.58 -15.42 -3.14
N PRO A 110 -17.91 -16.63 -3.63
CA PRO A 110 -18.08 -17.79 -2.75
C PRO A 110 -16.81 -18.08 -1.96
N ALA A 111 -16.96 -18.34 -0.66
CA ALA A 111 -15.81 -18.59 0.21
C ALA A 111 -14.97 -19.78 -0.26
N ASP A 112 -15.59 -20.82 -0.80
CA ASP A 112 -14.90 -22.01 -1.32
C ASP A 112 -14.10 -21.71 -2.61
N ASP A 113 -14.54 -20.71 -3.40
CA ASP A 113 -13.88 -20.29 -4.64
C ASP A 113 -12.91 -19.13 -4.46
N LEU A 114 -12.86 -18.53 -3.27
CA LEU A 114 -12.12 -17.29 -3.01
C LEU A 114 -10.65 -17.41 -3.42
N HIS A 115 -9.98 -18.49 -3.00
CA HIS A 115 -8.58 -18.70 -3.30
C HIS A 115 -8.31 -18.87 -4.80
N SER A 116 -9.13 -19.66 -5.49
CA SER A 116 -9.00 -19.85 -6.95
C SER A 116 -9.32 -18.58 -7.74
N THR A 117 -10.30 -17.80 -7.29
CA THR A 117 -10.63 -16.49 -7.87
C THR A 117 -9.46 -15.53 -7.76
N ILE A 118 -8.90 -15.36 -6.57
CA ILE A 118 -7.74 -14.48 -6.34
C ILE A 118 -6.54 -14.96 -7.16
N ALA A 119 -6.25 -16.26 -7.17
CA ALA A 119 -5.13 -16.79 -7.95
C ALA A 119 -5.32 -16.53 -9.46
N GLY A 120 -6.52 -16.71 -9.99
CA GLY A 120 -6.84 -16.40 -11.38
C GLY A 120 -6.59 -14.95 -11.78
N LEU A 121 -6.90 -14.01 -10.88
CA LEU A 121 -6.76 -12.56 -11.10
C LEU A 121 -5.33 -12.06 -10.91
N SER A 122 -4.57 -12.64 -9.98
CA SER A 122 -3.33 -12.06 -9.49
C SER A 122 -2.04 -12.78 -9.94
N THR A 123 -2.13 -13.95 -10.59
CA THR A 123 -0.94 -14.75 -10.95
C THR A 123 0.04 -13.98 -11.82
N ASP A 124 -0.45 -13.32 -12.86
CA ASP A 124 0.43 -12.54 -13.76
C ASP A 124 0.96 -11.28 -13.05
N TYR A 125 0.12 -10.56 -12.32
CA TYR A 125 0.54 -9.41 -11.52
C TYR A 125 1.61 -9.78 -10.48
N LYS A 126 1.42 -10.91 -9.79
CA LYS A 126 2.42 -11.41 -8.84
C LYS A 126 3.75 -11.67 -9.53
N ARG A 127 3.73 -12.41 -10.65
CA ARG A 127 4.97 -12.74 -11.39
C ARG A 127 5.66 -11.51 -11.96
N ASP A 128 4.90 -10.60 -12.58
CA ASP A 128 5.43 -9.52 -13.39
C ASP A 128 5.77 -8.26 -12.55
N VAL A 129 5.12 -8.08 -11.40
CA VAL A 129 5.27 -6.89 -10.55
C VAL A 129 5.79 -7.25 -9.16
N LEU A 130 5.07 -8.11 -8.41
CA LEU A 130 5.40 -8.34 -7.00
C LEU A 130 6.70 -9.13 -6.81
N ASP A 131 6.89 -10.23 -7.54
CA ASP A 131 8.08 -11.07 -7.39
C ASP A 131 9.38 -10.29 -7.65
N PRO A 132 9.50 -9.42 -8.68
CA PRO A 132 10.67 -8.58 -8.87
C PRO A 132 10.94 -7.60 -7.73
N ILE A 133 9.93 -6.83 -7.28
CA ILE A 133 10.14 -5.79 -6.24
C ILE A 133 10.42 -6.41 -4.88
N LEU A 134 9.73 -7.48 -4.51
CA LEU A 134 9.95 -8.19 -3.25
C LEU A 134 11.24 -9.00 -3.28
N GLY A 135 11.62 -9.53 -4.43
CA GLY A 135 12.93 -10.14 -4.66
C GLY A 135 14.08 -9.16 -4.41
N PHE A 136 13.91 -7.90 -4.79
CA PHE A 136 14.90 -6.85 -4.50
C PHE A 136 15.03 -6.57 -3.00
N ALA A 137 13.92 -6.57 -2.25
CA ALA A 137 13.95 -6.44 -0.80
C ALA A 137 14.65 -7.62 -0.13
N LEU A 138 14.32 -8.85 -0.55
CA LEU A 138 14.97 -10.07 -0.03
C LEU A 138 16.46 -10.11 -0.35
N GLN A 139 16.88 -9.66 -1.53
CA GLN A 139 18.28 -9.55 -1.88
C GLN A 139 19.02 -8.67 -0.86
N ALA A 140 18.50 -7.49 -0.52
CA ALA A 140 19.12 -6.59 0.44
C ALA A 140 19.15 -7.17 1.85
N VAL A 141 17.98 -7.56 2.39
CA VAL A 141 17.88 -7.93 3.81
C VAL A 141 18.37 -9.34 4.10
N ARG A 142 18.06 -10.31 3.23
CA ARG A 142 18.38 -11.74 3.47
C ARG A 142 19.73 -12.14 2.89
N ASP A 143 19.98 -11.80 1.61
CA ASP A 143 21.14 -12.35 0.89
C ASP A 143 22.41 -11.51 1.13
N GLU A 144 22.27 -10.19 1.22
CA GLU A 144 23.39 -9.26 1.48
C GLU A 144 23.55 -8.96 2.98
N GLY A 145 22.58 -9.32 3.83
CA GLY A 145 22.56 -9.00 5.27
C GLY A 145 22.53 -7.50 5.57
N ASP A 146 22.11 -6.70 4.60
CA ASP A 146 22.04 -5.24 4.68
C ASP A 146 20.66 -4.81 5.18
N PHE A 147 20.46 -4.85 6.50
CA PHE A 147 19.18 -4.50 7.11
C PHE A 147 18.72 -3.08 6.74
N ILE A 148 19.60 -2.09 6.82
CA ILE A 148 19.27 -0.68 6.51
C ILE A 148 18.97 -0.51 5.02
N GLY A 149 19.74 -1.16 4.15
CA GLY A 149 19.43 -1.21 2.72
C GLY A 149 18.07 -1.84 2.46
N GLY A 150 17.75 -2.93 3.15
CA GLY A 150 16.43 -3.55 3.12
C GLY A 150 15.32 -2.57 3.56
N VAL A 151 15.49 -1.89 4.70
CA VAL A 151 14.52 -0.87 5.17
C VAL A 151 14.32 0.21 4.11
N ALA A 152 15.39 0.70 3.48
CA ALA A 152 15.29 1.68 2.40
C ALA A 152 14.53 1.12 1.18
N VAL A 153 14.78 -0.13 0.78
CA VAL A 153 14.01 -0.77 -0.30
C VAL A 153 12.52 -0.83 0.05
N PHE A 154 12.17 -1.31 1.23
CA PHE A 154 10.77 -1.46 1.62
C PHE A 154 10.07 -0.10 1.72
N THR A 155 10.67 0.86 2.42
CA THR A 155 10.09 2.17 2.70
C THR A 155 10.05 3.10 1.48
N ILE A 156 11.07 3.07 0.61
CA ILE A 156 11.18 4.02 -0.51
C ILE A 156 10.66 3.40 -1.80
N ILE A 157 11.06 2.15 -2.08
CA ILE A 157 10.84 1.53 -3.39
C ILE A 157 9.53 0.72 -3.43
N ILE A 158 9.10 0.11 -2.33
CA ILE A 158 7.89 -0.73 -2.27
C ILE A 158 6.72 0.07 -1.71
N GLU A 159 6.62 0.22 -0.40
CA GLU A 159 5.49 0.95 0.21
C GLU A 159 5.45 2.42 -0.19
N GLY A 160 6.61 3.06 -0.36
CA GLY A 160 6.69 4.44 -0.81
C GLY A 160 6.05 4.69 -2.18
N VAL A 161 5.89 3.66 -3.00
CA VAL A 161 5.21 3.71 -4.30
C VAL A 161 3.79 3.17 -4.21
N LEU A 162 3.56 2.06 -3.49
CA LEU A 162 2.27 1.37 -3.46
C LEU A 162 1.27 1.98 -2.47
N ALA A 163 1.71 2.46 -1.30
CA ALA A 163 0.84 2.99 -0.26
C ALA A 163 -0.02 4.20 -0.67
N PRO A 164 0.46 5.17 -1.50
CA PRO A 164 -0.37 6.28 -1.98
C PRO A 164 -1.63 5.84 -2.73
N ALA A 165 -1.61 4.67 -3.34
CA ALA A 165 -2.78 4.11 -3.99
C ALA A 165 -3.95 3.81 -3.03
N ALA A 166 -3.68 3.62 -1.73
CA ALA A 166 -4.73 3.39 -0.73
C ALA A 166 -5.60 4.64 -0.53
N GLU A 167 -5.02 5.85 -0.51
CA GLU A 167 -5.79 7.10 -0.40
C GLU A 167 -6.66 7.35 -1.63
N LEU A 168 -6.16 7.07 -2.83
CA LEU A 168 -6.98 7.15 -4.04
C LEU A 168 -8.14 6.15 -4.00
N SER A 169 -7.87 4.93 -3.57
CA SER A 169 -8.88 3.89 -3.41
C SER A 169 -9.96 4.31 -2.40
N GLU A 170 -9.58 4.80 -1.21
CA GLU A 170 -10.52 5.34 -0.24
C GLU A 170 -11.48 6.36 -0.86
N ARG A 171 -10.94 7.36 -1.57
CA ARG A 171 -11.73 8.43 -2.16
C ARG A 171 -12.64 7.94 -3.29
N LYS A 172 -12.09 7.11 -4.16
CA LYS A 172 -12.80 6.56 -5.32
C LYS A 172 -14.03 5.72 -4.91
N TRP A 173 -13.90 4.94 -3.85
CA TRP A 173 -14.93 4.03 -3.38
C TRP A 173 -15.89 4.63 -2.34
N SER A 174 -15.63 5.83 -1.82
CA SER A 174 -16.32 6.40 -0.65
C SER A 174 -17.85 6.43 -0.75
N LEU A 175 -18.43 6.73 -1.91
CA LEU A 175 -19.88 6.74 -2.15
C LEU A 175 -20.39 5.40 -2.72
N ILE A 176 -19.52 4.68 -3.42
CA ILE A 176 -19.89 3.49 -4.19
C ILE A 176 -19.85 2.24 -3.30
N ASP A 177 -18.83 2.12 -2.46
CA ASP A 177 -18.64 1.03 -1.52
C ASP A 177 -18.05 1.57 -0.21
N PRO A 178 -18.91 2.03 0.72
CA PRO A 178 -18.45 2.59 1.99
C PRO A 178 -17.61 1.63 2.83
N ALA A 179 -17.90 0.31 2.75
CA ALA A 179 -17.11 -0.70 3.46
C ALA A 179 -15.69 -0.80 2.90
N ALA A 180 -15.54 -0.88 1.57
CA ALA A 180 -14.22 -0.87 0.91
C ALA A 180 -13.44 0.43 1.18
N SER A 181 -14.11 1.57 1.16
CA SER A 181 -13.51 2.86 1.51
C SER A 181 -12.97 2.87 2.94
N ALA A 182 -13.72 2.32 3.91
CA ALA A 182 -13.30 2.21 5.30
C ALA A 182 -12.08 1.27 5.47
N ILE A 183 -12.09 0.16 4.74
CA ILE A 183 -10.96 -0.79 4.69
C ILE A 183 -9.71 -0.09 4.16
N ALA A 184 -9.81 0.61 3.02
CA ALA A 184 -8.70 1.34 2.42
C ALA A 184 -8.16 2.45 3.34
N ARG A 185 -9.05 3.17 4.05
CA ARG A 185 -8.68 4.17 5.07
C ARG A 185 -7.91 3.55 6.22
N GLY A 186 -8.35 2.38 6.70
CA GLY A 186 -7.68 1.66 7.77
C GLY A 186 -6.25 1.28 7.39
N ALA A 187 -6.06 0.71 6.20
CA ALA A 187 -4.74 0.40 5.65
C ALA A 187 -3.87 1.67 5.51
N ALA A 188 -4.41 2.75 4.92
CA ALA A 188 -3.67 4.00 4.74
C ALA A 188 -3.14 4.60 6.06
N ILE A 189 -3.88 4.45 7.17
CA ILE A 189 -3.42 4.90 8.50
C ILE A 189 -2.20 4.09 8.96
N ASP A 190 -2.21 2.78 8.78
CA ASP A 190 -1.09 1.91 9.14
C ASP A 190 0.13 2.20 8.24
N GLU A 191 -0.08 2.41 6.94
CA GLU A 191 0.97 2.78 5.97
C GLU A 191 1.70 4.08 6.33
N ILE A 192 0.97 5.10 6.82
CA ILE A 192 1.58 6.35 7.31
C ILE A 192 2.56 6.06 8.45
N ARG A 193 2.21 5.15 9.37
CA ARG A 193 3.08 4.73 10.45
C ARG A 193 4.31 3.97 9.93
N HIS A 194 4.11 3.02 9.04
CA HIS A 194 5.17 2.21 8.43
C HIS A 194 6.20 3.09 7.73
N LEU A 195 5.74 3.96 6.84
CA LEU A 195 6.58 4.90 6.10
C LEU A 195 7.32 5.90 7.01
N THR A 196 6.65 6.37 8.07
CA THR A 196 7.27 7.34 9.00
C THR A 196 8.38 6.68 9.80
N VAL A 197 8.14 5.50 10.38
CA VAL A 197 9.15 4.78 11.18
C VAL A 197 10.27 4.26 10.31
N GLY A 198 10.00 3.68 9.15
CA GLY A 198 11.02 3.25 8.21
C GLY A 198 11.93 4.42 7.78
N SER A 199 11.33 5.58 7.50
CA SER A 199 12.09 6.81 7.19
C SER A 199 12.95 7.28 8.36
N SER A 200 12.45 7.17 9.59
CA SER A 200 13.21 7.50 10.82
C SER A 200 14.43 6.59 10.98
N ILE A 201 14.27 5.28 10.78
CA ILE A 201 15.37 4.30 10.85
C ILE A 201 16.49 4.66 9.86
N VAL A 202 16.13 4.94 8.60
CA VAL A 202 17.10 5.34 7.56
C VAL A 202 17.80 6.65 7.95
N ARG A 203 17.02 7.66 8.39
CA ARG A 203 17.58 8.97 8.81
C ARG A 203 18.54 8.83 9.99
N GLU A 204 18.14 8.12 11.05
CA GLU A 204 18.99 7.91 12.24
C GLU A 204 20.30 7.19 11.86
N HIS A 205 20.21 6.20 10.97
CA HIS A 205 21.40 5.51 10.48
C HIS A 205 22.34 6.43 9.70
N LEU A 206 21.82 7.28 8.80
CA LEU A 206 22.63 8.25 8.04
C LEU A 206 23.28 9.30 8.93
N LEU A 207 22.59 9.75 9.99
CA LEU A 207 23.18 10.67 10.96
C LEU A 207 24.33 10.02 11.74
N ALA A 208 24.21 8.73 12.07
CA ALA A 208 25.25 7.98 12.76
C ALA A 208 26.40 7.50 11.84
N LYS A 209 26.10 7.22 10.57
CA LYS A 209 27.02 6.67 9.58
C LYS A 209 26.85 7.37 8.21
N PRO A 210 27.33 8.59 8.05
CA PRO A 210 27.18 9.35 6.79
C PRO A 210 27.77 8.64 5.57
N ASP A 211 28.81 7.83 5.77
CA ASP A 211 29.48 7.08 4.70
C ASP A 211 28.59 5.98 4.07
N TYR A 212 27.43 5.69 4.67
CA TYR A 212 26.46 4.76 4.09
C TYR A 212 25.62 5.38 2.96
N ARG A 213 25.63 6.71 2.80
CA ARG A 213 24.86 7.45 1.78
C ARG A 213 25.03 6.92 0.35
N PRO A 214 26.27 6.65 -0.17
CA PRO A 214 26.43 6.10 -1.52
C PRO A 214 25.69 4.78 -1.74
N ARG A 215 25.59 3.94 -0.70
CA ARG A 215 24.84 2.68 -0.75
C ARG A 215 23.34 2.92 -0.91
N LEU A 216 22.76 3.88 -0.17
CA LEU A 216 21.35 4.24 -0.32
C LEU A 216 21.05 4.82 -1.70
N MET A 217 21.94 5.67 -2.22
CA MET A 217 21.79 6.21 -3.57
C MET A 217 21.83 5.12 -4.65
N ASP A 218 22.66 4.08 -4.49
CA ASP A 218 22.70 2.92 -5.38
C ASP A 218 21.37 2.14 -5.30
N ILE A 219 20.88 1.86 -4.10
CA ILE A 219 19.58 1.19 -3.88
C ILE A 219 18.43 1.96 -4.57
N ILE A 220 18.38 3.28 -4.39
CA ILE A 220 17.33 4.11 -4.99
C ILE A 220 17.39 4.07 -6.51
N LYS A 221 18.59 4.17 -7.09
CA LYS A 221 18.79 4.07 -8.55
C LYS A 221 18.35 2.71 -9.10
N ARG A 222 18.73 1.63 -8.43
CA ARG A 222 18.36 0.27 -8.82
C ARG A 222 16.87 0.04 -8.68
N GLY A 223 16.27 0.51 -7.59
CA GLY A 223 14.84 0.43 -7.37
C GLY A 223 14.03 1.22 -8.41
N ARG A 224 14.47 2.44 -8.76
CA ARG A 224 13.85 3.21 -9.83
C ARG A 224 13.92 2.48 -11.17
N LYS A 225 15.11 1.97 -11.53
CA LYS A 225 15.28 1.19 -12.76
C LYS A 225 14.36 -0.03 -12.79
N LEU A 226 14.18 -0.71 -11.66
CA LEU A 226 13.28 -1.85 -11.56
C LEU A 226 11.83 -1.43 -11.88
N TRP A 227 11.35 -0.30 -11.33
CA TRP A 227 10.02 0.23 -11.64
C TRP A 227 9.85 0.61 -13.12
N ASP A 228 10.91 1.08 -13.79
CA ASP A 228 10.88 1.37 -15.23
C ASP A 228 10.74 0.09 -16.09
N GLU A 229 11.17 -1.06 -15.57
CA GLU A 229 11.20 -2.34 -16.30
C GLU A 229 9.93 -3.18 -16.08
N ILE A 230 9.17 -2.97 -14.98
CA ILE A 230 7.97 -3.76 -14.69
C ILE A 230 6.71 -3.13 -15.30
N PRO A 231 5.72 -3.95 -15.73
CA PRO A 231 4.53 -3.46 -16.42
C PRO A 231 3.39 -3.05 -15.45
N ASP A 232 3.70 -2.39 -14.31
CA ASP A 232 2.72 -2.04 -13.27
C ASP A 232 1.55 -1.21 -13.81
N LYS A 233 1.86 -0.21 -14.65
CA LYS A 233 0.86 0.66 -15.29
C LYS A 233 -0.22 -0.12 -16.04
N LYS A 234 0.13 -1.23 -16.70
CA LYS A 234 -0.83 -2.08 -17.42
C LYS A 234 -1.91 -2.60 -16.48
N TYR A 235 -1.51 -3.15 -15.34
CA TYR A 235 -2.44 -3.73 -14.35
C TYR A 235 -3.30 -2.68 -13.66
N ILE A 236 -2.71 -1.49 -13.40
CA ILE A 236 -3.48 -0.38 -12.82
C ILE A 236 -4.54 0.11 -13.81
N LEU A 237 -4.17 0.36 -15.06
CA LEU A 237 -5.12 0.85 -16.06
C LEU A 237 -6.21 -0.16 -16.39
N GLU A 238 -5.93 -1.46 -16.37
CA GLU A 238 -6.94 -2.51 -16.58
C GLU A 238 -8.09 -2.37 -15.57
N ARG A 239 -7.80 -2.27 -14.28
CA ARG A 239 -8.83 -2.06 -13.24
C ARG A 239 -9.48 -0.68 -13.31
N GLU A 240 -8.72 0.37 -13.65
CA GLU A 240 -9.25 1.74 -13.77
C GLU A 240 -10.21 1.90 -14.94
N HIS A 241 -10.02 1.16 -16.05
CA HIS A 241 -10.97 1.13 -17.15
C HIS A 241 -12.28 0.44 -16.76
N LEU A 242 -12.21 -0.72 -16.05
CA LEU A 242 -13.40 -1.36 -15.48
C LEU A 242 -14.13 -0.44 -14.51
N PHE A 243 -13.39 0.23 -13.63
CA PHE A 243 -13.97 1.20 -12.70
C PHE A 243 -14.66 2.34 -13.47
N GLN A 244 -14.03 2.87 -14.51
CA GLN A 244 -14.62 3.94 -15.33
C GLN A 244 -15.91 3.52 -16.01
N GLU A 245 -15.95 2.33 -16.58
CA GLU A 245 -17.19 1.79 -17.16
C GLU A 245 -18.29 1.66 -16.10
N GLY A 246 -17.97 1.09 -14.94
CA GLY A 246 -18.92 0.88 -13.86
C GLY A 246 -19.41 2.18 -13.20
N MET A 247 -18.54 3.16 -13.00
CA MET A 247 -18.92 4.44 -12.39
C MET A 247 -19.94 5.20 -13.26
N HIS A 248 -19.86 5.09 -14.59
CA HIS A 248 -20.86 5.72 -15.48
C HIS A 248 -22.22 5.02 -15.44
N GLN A 249 -22.25 3.70 -15.17
CA GLN A 249 -23.51 2.95 -14.98
C GLN A 249 -24.18 3.30 -13.65
N HIS A 250 -23.45 3.85 -12.68
CA HIS A 250 -23.91 4.26 -11.35
C HIS A 250 -23.77 5.76 -11.10
N ALA A 251 -23.92 6.57 -12.15
CA ALA A 251 -23.77 8.01 -12.08
C ALA A 251 -24.75 8.69 -11.12
N ASP A 252 -25.91 8.11 -10.89
CA ASP A 252 -26.93 8.57 -9.95
C ASP A 252 -26.46 8.48 -8.48
N ILE A 253 -25.61 7.49 -8.15
CA ILE A 253 -25.00 7.34 -6.81
C ILE A 253 -23.88 8.36 -6.63
N ILE A 254 -23.08 8.57 -7.67
CA ILE A 254 -21.88 9.40 -7.62
C ILE A 254 -22.22 10.90 -7.66
N GLY A 255 -23.20 11.29 -8.49
CA GLY A 255 -23.63 12.68 -8.63
C GLY A 255 -22.47 13.66 -8.92
N ASP A 256 -22.43 14.74 -8.17
CA ASP A 256 -21.40 15.80 -8.29
C ASP A 256 -20.18 15.56 -7.36
N TYR A 257 -19.94 14.34 -6.91
CA TYR A 257 -18.85 14.03 -5.99
C TYR A 257 -17.48 14.40 -6.58
N GLU A 258 -16.74 15.21 -5.83
CA GLU A 258 -15.36 15.57 -6.14
C GLU A 258 -14.39 14.57 -5.48
N VAL A 259 -13.72 13.75 -6.30
CA VAL A 259 -12.68 12.83 -5.83
C VAL A 259 -11.45 13.61 -5.37
N TRP A 260 -11.18 14.77 -5.97
CA TRP A 260 -10.21 15.77 -5.53
C TRP A 260 -10.84 17.17 -5.64
N PRO A 261 -10.33 18.15 -4.90
CA PRO A 261 -10.84 19.52 -5.01
C PRO A 261 -10.87 20.02 -6.47
N GLY A 262 -12.04 20.38 -6.94
CA GLY A 262 -12.27 20.86 -8.31
C GLY A 262 -12.29 19.78 -9.39
N GLN A 263 -12.30 18.48 -9.03
CA GLN A 263 -12.33 17.38 -9.99
C GLN A 263 -13.44 16.37 -9.64
N ARG A 264 -14.50 16.38 -10.40
CA ARG A 264 -15.62 15.45 -10.23
C ARG A 264 -15.24 14.05 -10.69
N LEU A 265 -15.60 13.02 -9.90
CA LEU A 265 -15.24 11.64 -10.20
C LEU A 265 -15.74 11.20 -11.58
N LEU A 266 -16.99 11.51 -11.95
CA LEU A 266 -17.58 11.18 -13.25
C LEU A 266 -16.91 11.84 -14.46
N GLU A 267 -16.15 12.91 -14.24
CA GLU A 267 -15.43 13.64 -15.30
C GLU A 267 -13.99 13.15 -15.46
N THR A 268 -13.50 12.22 -14.58
CA THR A 268 -12.15 11.68 -14.65
C THR A 268 -12.04 10.52 -15.61
N THR A 269 -10.93 10.43 -16.34
CA THR A 269 -10.54 9.23 -17.09
C THR A 269 -9.66 8.29 -16.27
N ALA A 270 -9.49 7.05 -16.70
CA ALA A 270 -8.59 6.08 -16.09
C ALA A 270 -7.14 6.61 -16.05
N GLU A 271 -6.70 7.24 -17.15
CA GLU A 271 -5.37 7.81 -17.30
C GLU A 271 -5.14 9.03 -16.40
N GLU A 272 -6.16 9.89 -16.22
CA GLU A 272 -6.08 11.04 -15.33
C GLU A 272 -6.00 10.62 -13.87
N ARG A 273 -6.75 9.59 -13.47
CA ARG A 273 -6.66 9.03 -12.11
C ARG A 273 -5.28 8.40 -11.85
N TYR A 274 -4.77 7.64 -12.82
CA TYR A 274 -3.41 7.09 -12.77
C TYR A 274 -2.37 8.20 -12.62
N ALA A 275 -2.38 9.19 -13.52
CA ALA A 275 -1.43 10.31 -13.47
C ALA A 275 -1.54 11.14 -12.18
N THR A 276 -2.73 11.22 -11.57
CA THR A 276 -2.90 11.91 -10.28
C THR A 276 -2.28 11.12 -9.15
N ALA A 277 -2.44 9.78 -9.14
CA ALA A 277 -1.80 8.91 -8.18
C ALA A 277 -0.26 9.00 -8.27
N GLU A 278 0.30 9.01 -9.49
CA GLU A 278 1.74 9.20 -9.71
C GLU A 278 2.25 10.53 -9.12
N ARG A 279 1.57 11.64 -9.44
CA ARG A 279 1.95 12.97 -8.88
C ARG A 279 1.92 13.00 -7.34
N TRP A 280 0.99 12.28 -6.72
CA TRP A 280 0.92 12.19 -5.26
C TRP A 280 2.04 11.36 -4.70
N THR A 281 2.33 10.23 -5.33
CA THR A 281 3.47 9.37 -4.99
C THR A 281 4.78 10.17 -5.03
N ASP A 282 5.03 10.91 -6.11
CA ASP A 282 6.21 11.76 -6.26
C ASP A 282 6.32 12.81 -5.16
N LYS A 283 5.21 13.50 -4.88
CA LYS A 283 5.20 14.54 -3.84
C LYS A 283 5.49 13.97 -2.45
N MET A 284 4.90 12.82 -2.12
CA MET A 284 5.13 12.17 -0.83
C MET A 284 6.54 11.57 -0.75
N ALA A 285 7.05 10.99 -1.83
CA ALA A 285 8.42 10.50 -1.91
C ALA A 285 9.44 11.63 -1.70
N ALA A 286 9.26 12.78 -2.37
CA ALA A 286 10.13 13.95 -2.19
C ALA A 286 10.17 14.42 -0.72
N ALA A 287 9.02 14.51 -0.07
CA ALA A 287 8.94 14.90 1.34
C ALA A 287 9.65 13.90 2.27
N ARG A 288 9.51 12.59 2.02
CA ARG A 288 10.19 11.54 2.80
C ARG A 288 11.69 11.56 2.58
N LEU A 289 12.15 11.70 1.33
CA LEU A 289 13.58 11.82 1.02
C LEU A 289 14.21 13.02 1.69
N ALA A 290 13.55 14.19 1.68
CA ALA A 290 14.00 15.38 2.41
C ALA A 290 14.11 15.12 3.92
N TYR A 291 13.10 14.45 4.51
CA TYR A 291 13.15 14.06 5.92
C TYR A 291 14.34 13.13 6.24
N MET A 292 14.66 12.19 5.36
CA MET A 292 15.80 11.29 5.51
C MET A 292 17.16 11.97 5.27
N GLY A 293 17.18 13.20 4.72
CA GLY A 293 18.39 13.90 4.30
C GLY A 293 18.95 13.37 2.97
N LEU A 294 18.08 12.95 2.06
CA LEU A 294 18.39 12.37 0.73
C LEU A 294 17.76 13.21 -0.39
N GLU A 295 17.76 14.53 -0.26
CA GLU A 295 17.10 15.44 -1.22
C GLU A 295 17.60 15.25 -2.65
N GLU A 296 18.86 14.90 -2.84
CA GLU A 296 19.45 14.63 -4.15
C GLU A 296 18.85 13.41 -4.86
N ALA A 297 18.16 12.53 -4.12
CA ALA A 297 17.51 11.37 -4.69
C ALA A 297 16.13 11.68 -5.31
N VAL A 298 15.56 12.86 -5.06
CA VAL A 298 14.23 13.24 -5.57
C VAL A 298 14.16 13.14 -7.09
N GLU A 299 15.20 13.63 -7.79
CA GLU A 299 15.26 13.59 -9.25
C GLU A 299 15.36 12.15 -9.81
N ILE A 300 15.88 11.22 -9.01
CA ILE A 300 16.01 9.81 -9.42
C ILE A 300 14.65 9.10 -9.34
N LEU A 301 13.85 9.44 -8.31
CA LEU A 301 12.55 8.77 -8.06
C LEU A 301 11.39 9.36 -8.85
N ARG A 302 11.54 10.47 -9.57
CA ARG A 302 10.45 11.01 -10.39
C ARG A 302 9.94 9.94 -11.34
N LEU A 303 8.69 9.57 -11.12
CA LEU A 303 7.92 8.77 -12.05
C LEU A 303 7.55 9.71 -13.20
N THR A 304 7.93 9.39 -14.42
CA THR A 304 7.71 10.21 -15.62
C THR A 304 6.37 9.91 -16.26
#